data_43f6cd233407babd7ba68cc786335da6
#
_entry.id   43f6cd233407babd7ba68cc786335da6
#
_cell.length_a   1.000
_cell.length_b   1.000
_cell.length_c   1.000
_cell.angle_alpha   90.00
_cell.angle_beta   90.00
_cell.angle_gamma   90.00
#
_symmetry.space_group_name_H-M   'P 1'
#
loop_
_entity.id
_entity.type
_entity.pdbx_description
1 polymer ?
#
loop_
_entity_poly.entity_id
_entity_poly.type
_entity_poly.pdbx_seq_one_letter_code
_entity_poly.pdbx_strand_id
1 'polypeptide(L)'
;MNNLTWVIPISYHFPISLTVRSMAPPLAGHLIARLRLKHLRLVDALARNGNLHRVAAEMHMTQPAATKMLQDAEHILGAPLFERRPRGMALTETGGFVADYAARLLRETDSFAEGLDNLKAGGFGSLAVGAIMATTPGLLPRAIAELKQRRPLMTIRLLAATSDILLDALSRNEISLAIGRFTQPEDALAFDIEPLAREELWIFAAADHPLAGRAAVSLVEMARLPWVLQPKSSPMRQLIDRTLAEQGIASLDNRVETTSIFATLHLVREAGMVACLPKSILVEGVTSGTFSRLPVAMPNQLGMLGIITRKGETPSANAADFIDVLRSMDRVAINAGETGTR
;
A
#
# COMPACT_ATOMS: atom_id res chain seq x y z
N MET A 1 40.89 -28.34 -52.41
CA MET A 1 42.06 -27.55 -52.83
C MET A 1 41.74 -26.09 -52.55
N ASN A 2 42.65 -25.47 -51.79
CA ASN A 2 42.82 -24.05 -51.47
C ASN A 2 41.86 -23.37 -50.48
N ASN A 3 42.36 -23.42 -49.25
CA ASN A 3 42.14 -22.45 -48.17
C ASN A 3 42.63 -21.05 -48.57
N LEU A 4 41.88 -20.04 -48.26
CA LEU A 4 42.35 -18.66 -48.12
C LEU A 4 41.86 -18.08 -46.80
N THR A 5 42.81 -18.12 -45.86
CA THR A 5 42.72 -17.49 -44.52
C THR A 5 43.05 -16.00 -44.69
N TRP A 6 42.16 -15.10 -44.35
CA TRP A 6 42.48 -13.68 -44.20
C TRP A 6 42.79 -13.38 -42.73
N VAL A 7 44.03 -13.06 -42.43
CA VAL A 7 44.52 -12.52 -41.17
C VAL A 7 44.49 -10.99 -41.28
N ILE A 8 43.76 -10.34 -40.43
CA ILE A 8 43.77 -8.88 -40.26
C ILE A 8 44.49 -8.59 -38.93
N PRO A 9 45.63 -7.92 -38.90
CA PRO A 9 46.27 -7.47 -37.69
C PRO A 9 45.72 -6.06 -37.35
N ILE A 10 44.91 -5.93 -36.34
CA ILE A 10 44.59 -4.62 -35.75
C ILE A 10 45.18 -4.59 -34.36
N SER A 11 46.38 -4.04 -34.23
CA SER A 11 46.97 -3.59 -32.98
C SER A 11 46.44 -2.19 -32.67
N TYR A 12 45.49 -2.08 -31.77
CA TYR A 12 45.18 -0.81 -31.09
C TYR A 12 45.64 -0.92 -29.63
N HIS A 13 46.79 -0.32 -29.35
CA HIS A 13 47.22 0.03 -28.00
C HIS A 13 46.43 1.29 -27.58
N PHE A 14 45.40 1.13 -26.76
CA PHE A 14 44.86 2.22 -25.94
C PHE A 14 45.49 2.11 -24.57
N PRO A 15 46.22 3.12 -24.09
CA PRO A 15 46.60 3.17 -22.68
C PRO A 15 45.36 3.59 -21.87
N ILE A 16 44.63 2.61 -21.33
CA ILE A 16 43.63 2.88 -20.31
C ILE A 16 44.39 3.17 -19.01
N SER A 17 44.69 4.42 -18.76
CA SER A 17 45.10 4.89 -17.44
C SER A 17 43.89 4.79 -16.50
N LEU A 18 43.71 3.65 -15.84
CA LEU A 18 42.82 3.48 -14.72
C LEU A 18 43.38 4.27 -13.54
N THR A 19 43.04 5.54 -13.46
CA THR A 19 43.20 6.31 -12.23
C THR A 19 42.24 5.70 -11.22
N VAL A 20 42.73 4.83 -10.35
CA VAL A 20 42.02 4.35 -9.16
C VAL A 20 41.77 5.59 -8.30
N ARG A 21 40.58 6.21 -8.47
CA ARG A 21 40.11 7.21 -7.53
C ARG A 21 40.02 6.52 -6.17
N SER A 22 40.79 7.04 -5.24
CA SER A 22 40.72 6.74 -3.81
C SER A 22 39.29 6.42 -3.41
N MET A 23 39.02 5.20 -2.96
CA MET A 23 37.73 4.84 -2.37
C MET A 23 37.50 5.73 -1.16
N ALA A 24 36.61 6.70 -1.29
CA ALA A 24 36.04 7.39 -0.14
C ALA A 24 35.50 6.32 0.84
N PRO A 25 35.62 6.53 2.15
CA PRO A 25 35.08 5.59 3.12
C PRO A 25 33.61 5.32 2.81
N PRO A 26 33.12 4.10 3.06
CA PRO A 26 31.74 3.76 2.70
C PRO A 26 30.80 4.82 3.25
N LEU A 27 29.99 5.42 2.37
CA LEU A 27 29.08 6.54 2.66
C LEU A 27 28.26 6.30 3.94
N ALA A 28 27.83 5.06 4.16
CA ALA A 28 27.09 4.64 5.35
C ALA A 28 27.81 4.92 6.67
N GLY A 29 29.13 4.64 6.78
CA GLY A 29 29.89 4.91 8.01
C GLY A 29 30.02 6.39 8.32
N HIS A 30 30.18 7.23 7.30
CA HIS A 30 30.23 8.70 7.45
C HIS A 30 28.86 9.26 7.88
N LEU A 31 27.76 8.76 7.29
CA LEU A 31 26.40 9.19 7.64
C LEU A 31 26.05 8.82 9.08
N ILE A 32 26.32 7.58 9.52
CA ILE A 32 26.06 7.12 10.90
C ILE A 32 26.79 7.99 11.92
N ALA A 33 28.03 8.40 11.65
CA ALA A 33 28.84 9.18 12.57
C ALA A 33 28.39 10.64 12.71
N ARG A 34 27.83 11.24 11.66
CA ARG A 34 27.61 12.68 11.60
C ARG A 34 26.16 13.11 11.42
N LEU A 35 25.34 12.35 10.69
CA LEU A 35 23.94 12.67 10.47
C LEU A 35 23.13 12.41 11.75
N ARG A 36 22.41 13.41 12.21
CA ARG A 36 21.60 13.32 13.44
C ARG A 36 20.12 13.37 13.09
N LEU A 37 19.26 12.74 13.89
CA LEU A 37 17.80 12.79 13.72
C LEU A 37 17.26 14.22 13.58
N LYS A 38 17.83 15.18 14.27
CA LYS A 38 17.43 16.60 14.13
C LYS A 38 17.65 17.18 12.73
N HIS A 39 18.66 16.70 11.97
CA HIS A 39 18.88 17.10 10.59
C HIS A 39 17.76 16.55 9.70
N LEU A 40 17.40 15.28 9.88
CA LEU A 40 16.30 14.64 9.15
C LEU A 40 14.96 15.32 9.48
N ARG A 41 14.72 15.66 10.75
CA ARG A 41 13.53 16.41 11.16
C ARG A 41 13.43 17.78 10.51
N LEU A 42 14.54 18.50 10.37
CA LEU A 42 14.60 19.77 9.66
C LEU A 42 14.27 19.60 8.17
N VAL A 43 14.87 18.59 7.52
CA VAL A 43 14.65 18.30 6.09
C VAL A 43 13.19 17.94 5.84
N ASP A 44 12.59 17.04 6.62
CA ASP A 44 11.19 16.65 6.52
C ASP A 44 10.24 17.86 6.74
N ALA A 45 10.46 18.62 7.80
CA ALA A 45 9.65 19.81 8.08
C ALA A 45 9.76 20.87 6.97
N LEU A 46 10.96 21.08 6.40
CA LEU A 46 11.18 22.02 5.32
C LEU A 46 10.58 21.53 3.99
N ALA A 47 10.63 20.25 3.73
CA ALA A 47 9.98 19.64 2.57
C ALA A 47 8.46 19.87 2.58
N ARG A 48 7.82 19.75 3.74
CA ARG A 48 6.37 19.99 3.91
C ARG A 48 5.98 21.47 3.89
N ASN A 49 6.81 22.35 4.46
CA ASN A 49 6.45 23.77 4.66
C ASN A 49 6.99 24.70 3.59
N GLY A 50 8.10 24.37 2.92
CA GLY A 50 8.77 25.22 1.94
C GLY A 50 9.33 26.55 2.49
N ASN A 51 9.29 26.76 3.81
CA ASN A 51 9.68 28.05 4.45
C ASN A 51 10.53 27.81 5.71
N LEU A 52 11.82 28.14 5.61
CA LEU A 52 12.78 27.90 6.67
C LEU A 52 12.49 28.69 7.96
N HIS A 53 11.91 29.90 7.84
CA HIS A 53 11.55 30.69 9.01
C HIS A 53 10.44 30.03 9.84
N ARG A 54 9.41 29.49 9.16
CA ARG A 54 8.32 28.75 9.83
C ARG A 54 8.82 27.46 10.48
N VAL A 55 9.70 26.74 9.78
CA VAL A 55 10.31 25.51 10.30
C VAL A 55 11.20 25.78 11.51
N ALA A 56 11.97 26.88 11.50
CA ALA A 56 12.76 27.29 12.65
C ALA A 56 11.87 27.53 13.89
N ALA A 57 10.74 28.23 13.72
CA ALA A 57 9.77 28.44 14.79
C ALA A 57 9.14 27.11 15.28
N GLU A 58 8.75 26.21 14.37
CA GLU A 58 8.22 24.87 14.69
C GLU A 58 9.22 24.02 15.50
N MET A 59 10.51 24.14 15.18
CA MET A 59 11.58 23.42 15.86
C MET A 59 12.15 24.17 17.09
N HIS A 60 11.52 25.26 17.52
CA HIS A 60 11.95 26.09 18.66
C HIS A 60 13.40 26.59 18.54
N MET A 61 13.81 27.00 17.35
CA MET A 61 15.15 27.53 17.09
C MET A 61 15.12 28.85 16.30
N THR A 62 16.24 29.56 16.28
CA THR A 62 16.39 30.77 15.45
C THR A 62 16.59 30.40 13.98
N GLN A 63 16.17 31.27 13.06
CA GLN A 63 16.37 31.06 11.63
C GLN A 63 17.86 30.86 11.25
N PRO A 64 18.83 31.62 11.81
CA PRO A 64 20.26 31.37 11.56
C PRO A 64 20.68 29.95 11.99
N ALA A 65 20.17 29.45 13.11
CA ALA A 65 20.47 28.09 13.58
C ALA A 65 19.89 27.03 12.62
N ALA A 66 18.65 27.21 12.14
CA ALA A 66 18.05 26.34 11.13
C ALA A 66 18.82 26.37 9.80
N THR A 67 19.27 27.57 9.36
CA THR A 67 20.11 27.70 8.17
C THR A 67 21.41 26.93 8.30
N LYS A 68 22.10 27.08 9.43
CA LYS A 68 23.35 26.35 9.71
C LYS A 68 23.11 24.85 9.75
N MET A 69 22.03 24.40 10.41
CA MET A 69 21.68 22.98 10.48
C MET A 69 21.38 22.38 9.10
N LEU A 70 20.72 23.12 8.20
CA LEU A 70 20.51 22.70 6.82
C LEU A 70 21.84 22.57 6.07
N GLN A 71 22.71 23.58 6.17
CA GLN A 71 24.04 23.56 5.56
C GLN A 71 24.89 22.39 6.08
N ASP A 72 24.82 22.10 7.39
CA ASP A 72 25.51 20.97 7.99
C ASP A 72 24.97 19.65 7.40
N ALA A 73 23.66 19.50 7.23
CA ALA A 73 23.04 18.33 6.61
C ALA A 73 23.49 18.17 5.13
N GLU A 74 23.44 19.22 4.34
CA GLU A 74 23.88 19.25 2.94
C GLU A 74 25.38 18.94 2.81
N HIS A 75 26.20 19.45 3.71
CA HIS A 75 27.63 19.16 3.76
C HIS A 75 27.90 17.67 4.10
N ILE A 76 27.19 17.10 5.08
CA ILE A 76 27.31 15.68 5.45
C ILE A 76 26.88 14.77 4.29
N LEU A 77 25.82 15.14 3.58
CA LEU A 77 25.26 14.38 2.47
C LEU A 77 25.99 14.63 1.14
N GLY A 78 26.82 15.69 1.07
CA GLY A 78 27.62 16.04 -0.10
C GLY A 78 26.83 16.61 -1.28
N ALA A 79 25.59 17.04 -1.05
CA ALA A 79 24.72 17.59 -2.09
C ALA A 79 23.73 18.61 -1.53
N PRO A 80 23.32 19.63 -2.32
CA PRO A 80 22.25 20.53 -1.94
C PRO A 80 20.91 19.78 -1.92
N LEU A 81 20.13 20.00 -0.86
CA LEU A 81 18.81 19.39 -0.70
C LEU A 81 17.70 20.33 -1.12
N PHE A 82 17.94 21.64 -1.05
CA PHE A 82 16.94 22.66 -1.39
C PHE A 82 17.51 23.74 -2.28
N GLU A 83 16.65 24.26 -3.14
CA GLU A 83 16.90 25.45 -3.96
C GLU A 83 16.10 26.63 -3.43
N ARG A 84 16.72 27.82 -3.39
CA ARG A 84 16.02 29.06 -3.06
C ARG A 84 15.16 29.51 -4.23
N ARG A 85 13.90 29.80 -3.96
CA ARG A 85 12.95 30.37 -4.93
C ARG A 85 12.35 31.65 -4.40
N PRO A 86 11.78 32.52 -5.25
CA PRO A 86 11.19 33.81 -4.82
C PRO A 86 10.11 33.66 -3.73
N ARG A 87 9.47 32.49 -3.65
CA ARG A 87 8.39 32.17 -2.68
C ARG A 87 8.78 31.14 -1.63
N GLY A 88 10.07 30.93 -1.38
CA GLY A 88 10.51 29.95 -0.38
C GLY A 88 11.62 29.02 -0.87
N MET A 89 11.59 27.78 -0.41
CA MET A 89 12.55 26.73 -0.77
C MET A 89 11.83 25.56 -1.45
N ALA A 90 12.45 25.01 -2.48
CA ALA A 90 11.96 23.83 -3.19
C ALA A 90 12.99 22.70 -3.09
N LEU A 91 12.53 21.47 -3.08
CA LEU A 91 13.40 20.30 -3.07
C LEU A 91 14.18 20.18 -4.39
N THR A 92 15.46 19.80 -4.29
CA THR A 92 16.21 19.22 -5.40
C THR A 92 15.79 17.75 -5.57
N GLU A 93 16.25 17.06 -6.62
CA GLU A 93 16.05 15.62 -6.79
C GLU A 93 16.64 14.84 -5.61
N THR A 94 17.89 15.16 -5.22
CA THR A 94 18.53 14.58 -4.02
C THR A 94 17.75 14.93 -2.74
N GLY A 95 17.24 16.17 -2.65
CA GLY A 95 16.41 16.61 -1.53
C GLY A 95 15.13 15.81 -1.40
N GLY A 96 14.46 15.47 -2.52
CA GLY A 96 13.28 14.61 -2.53
C GLY A 96 13.59 13.22 -1.96
N PHE A 97 14.64 12.59 -2.46
CA PHE A 97 15.08 11.28 -1.97
C PHE A 97 15.39 11.29 -0.46
N VAL A 98 16.11 12.31 0.02
CA VAL A 98 16.47 12.45 1.44
C VAL A 98 15.24 12.76 2.30
N ALA A 99 14.31 13.58 1.82
CA ALA A 99 13.07 13.91 2.53
C ALA A 99 12.18 12.68 2.73
N ASP A 100 12.03 11.86 1.69
CA ASP A 100 11.28 10.60 1.77
C ASP A 100 11.91 9.63 2.78
N TYR A 101 13.24 9.51 2.76
CA TYR A 101 13.97 8.71 3.75
C TYR A 101 13.81 9.27 5.16
N ALA A 102 13.94 10.59 5.34
CA ALA A 102 13.77 11.27 6.61
C ALA A 102 12.38 11.02 7.20
N ALA A 103 11.35 11.17 6.38
CA ALA A 103 9.97 10.91 6.80
C ALA A 103 9.76 9.46 7.27
N ARG A 104 10.36 8.45 6.59
CA ARG A 104 10.31 7.04 7.03
C ARG A 104 10.98 6.83 8.38
N LEU A 105 12.22 7.33 8.53
CA LEU A 105 12.99 7.14 9.75
C LEU A 105 12.36 7.84 10.97
N LEU A 106 11.75 9.01 10.77
CA LEU A 106 11.03 9.74 11.82
C LEU A 106 9.79 8.97 12.28
N ARG A 107 9.00 8.42 11.36
CA ARG A 107 7.85 7.56 11.71
C ARG A 107 8.28 6.32 12.49
N GLU A 108 9.39 5.69 12.12
CA GLU A 108 9.95 4.57 12.86
C GLU A 108 10.34 4.96 14.29
N THR A 109 10.92 6.16 14.45
CA THR A 109 11.28 6.71 15.77
C THR A 109 10.02 6.98 16.61
N ASP A 110 8.95 7.52 16.01
CA ASP A 110 7.67 7.72 16.69
C ASP A 110 7.04 6.38 17.11
N SER A 111 7.04 5.39 16.23
CA SER A 111 6.56 4.04 16.52
C SER A 111 7.36 3.37 17.65
N PHE A 112 8.68 3.58 17.66
CA PHE A 112 9.55 3.11 18.74
C PHE A 112 9.18 3.77 20.09
N ALA A 113 8.98 5.09 20.09
CA ALA A 113 8.62 5.84 21.32
C ALA A 113 7.26 5.36 21.87
N GLU A 114 6.23 5.23 21.01
CA GLU A 114 4.92 4.68 21.38
C GLU A 114 5.04 3.24 21.93
N GLY A 115 5.85 2.41 21.27
CA GLY A 115 6.11 1.04 21.70
C GLY A 115 6.79 0.97 23.07
N LEU A 116 7.76 1.85 23.30
CA LEU A 116 8.46 1.93 24.59
C LEU A 116 7.54 2.40 25.73
N ASP A 117 6.68 3.39 25.48
CA ASP A 117 5.72 3.87 26.46
C ASP A 117 4.66 2.80 26.79
N ASN A 118 4.21 2.07 25.78
CA ASN A 118 3.31 0.92 25.97
C ASN A 118 3.97 -0.18 26.80
N LEU A 119 5.23 -0.53 26.52
CA LEU A 119 5.98 -1.50 27.31
C LEU A 119 6.17 -1.06 28.77
N LYS A 120 6.48 0.21 29.03
CA LYS A 120 6.58 0.77 30.39
C LYS A 120 5.24 0.70 31.14
N ALA A 121 4.13 0.80 30.44
CA ALA A 121 2.78 0.64 31.01
C ALA A 121 2.37 -0.84 31.18
N GLY A 122 3.28 -1.80 30.98
CA GLY A 122 3.01 -3.24 31.08
C GLY A 122 2.31 -3.82 29.84
N GLY A 123 2.32 -3.12 28.74
CA GLY A 123 1.76 -3.56 27.46
C GLY A 123 2.73 -4.36 26.58
N PHE A 124 2.29 -4.71 25.37
CA PHE A 124 3.04 -5.53 24.41
C PHE A 124 3.52 -4.73 23.19
N GLY A 125 3.58 -3.39 23.28
CA GLY A 125 3.93 -2.51 22.18
C GLY A 125 2.76 -2.22 21.23
N SER A 126 3.07 -1.84 19.99
CA SER A 126 2.07 -1.50 18.97
C SER A 126 2.27 -2.33 17.70
N LEU A 127 1.20 -2.47 16.93
CA LEU A 127 1.17 -3.10 15.61
C LEU A 127 0.31 -2.27 14.67
N ALA A 128 0.87 -1.81 13.56
CA ALA A 128 0.14 -1.13 12.50
C ALA A 128 -0.11 -2.11 11.34
N VAL A 129 -1.37 -2.36 11.01
CA VAL A 129 -1.79 -3.31 9.98
C VAL A 129 -2.60 -2.57 8.91
N GLY A 130 -2.24 -2.77 7.65
CA GLY A 130 -3.06 -2.39 6.52
C GLY A 130 -3.98 -3.53 6.10
N ALA A 131 -5.21 -3.24 5.73
CA ALA A 131 -6.10 -4.26 5.22
C ALA A 131 -7.08 -3.71 4.18
N ILE A 132 -7.28 -4.43 3.09
CA ILE A 132 -8.36 -4.10 2.18
C ILE A 132 -9.70 -4.40 2.83
N MET A 133 -10.72 -3.64 2.45
CA MET A 133 -12.05 -3.71 3.06
C MET A 133 -12.73 -5.08 2.93
N ALA A 134 -12.32 -5.88 1.94
CA ALA A 134 -12.78 -7.24 1.74
C ALA A 134 -12.51 -8.20 2.91
N THR A 135 -11.48 -7.92 3.70
CA THR A 135 -11.09 -8.76 4.84
C THR A 135 -11.82 -8.39 6.13
N THR A 136 -12.57 -7.27 6.11
CA THR A 136 -13.26 -6.74 7.29
C THR A 136 -14.37 -7.66 7.81
N PRO A 137 -15.23 -8.28 6.98
CA PRO A 137 -16.16 -9.28 7.49
C PRO A 137 -15.46 -10.64 7.66
N GLY A 138 -15.06 -10.97 8.86
CA GLY A 138 -14.60 -12.32 9.20
C GLY A 138 -13.13 -12.46 9.51
N LEU A 139 -12.22 -12.50 8.55
CA LEU A 139 -10.80 -12.81 8.77
C LEU A 139 -10.12 -11.84 9.74
N LEU A 140 -10.14 -10.55 9.42
CA LEU A 140 -9.42 -9.53 10.17
C LEU A 140 -9.93 -9.34 11.61
N PRO A 141 -11.23 -9.20 11.88
CA PRO A 141 -11.74 -9.10 13.25
C PRO A 141 -11.42 -10.31 14.12
N ARG A 142 -11.49 -11.53 13.55
CA ARG A 142 -11.13 -12.75 14.26
C ARG A 142 -9.64 -12.78 14.60
N ALA A 143 -8.78 -12.43 13.65
CA ALA A 143 -7.34 -12.37 13.89
C ALA A 143 -6.98 -11.34 14.97
N ILE A 144 -7.62 -10.17 14.92
CA ILE A 144 -7.44 -9.14 15.95
C ILE A 144 -7.93 -9.65 17.31
N ALA A 145 -9.10 -10.28 17.36
CA ALA A 145 -9.66 -10.82 18.61
C ALA A 145 -8.73 -11.85 19.24
N GLU A 146 -8.21 -12.80 18.45
CA GLU A 146 -7.26 -13.81 18.92
C GLU A 146 -5.95 -13.20 19.41
N LEU A 147 -5.40 -12.23 18.65
CA LEU A 147 -4.18 -11.53 19.07
C LEU A 147 -4.40 -10.76 20.38
N LYS A 148 -5.57 -10.12 20.54
CA LYS A 148 -5.96 -9.40 21.77
C LYS A 148 -6.15 -10.32 22.95
N GLN A 149 -6.59 -11.56 22.77
CA GLN A 149 -6.63 -12.56 23.85
C GLN A 149 -5.23 -12.94 24.31
N ARG A 150 -4.29 -13.09 23.40
CA ARG A 150 -2.88 -13.40 23.73
C ARG A 150 -2.14 -12.19 24.31
N ARG A 151 -2.48 -10.98 23.85
CA ARG A 151 -1.80 -9.72 24.19
C ARG A 151 -2.80 -8.59 24.42
N PRO A 152 -3.51 -8.57 25.58
CA PRO A 152 -4.65 -7.67 25.83
C PRO A 152 -4.30 -6.18 25.70
N LEU A 153 -3.10 -5.78 26.13
CA LEU A 153 -2.67 -4.38 26.15
C LEU A 153 -1.93 -3.94 24.87
N MET A 154 -1.81 -4.81 23.85
CA MET A 154 -1.20 -4.42 22.57
C MET A 154 -2.08 -3.37 21.88
N THR A 155 -1.47 -2.27 21.43
CA THR A 155 -2.14 -1.29 20.58
C THR A 155 -2.12 -1.77 19.12
N ILE A 156 -3.29 -1.88 18.49
CA ILE A 156 -3.40 -2.23 17.06
C ILE A 156 -3.97 -1.03 16.33
N ARG A 157 -3.23 -0.50 15.35
CA ARG A 157 -3.69 0.52 14.41
C ARG A 157 -4.06 -0.16 13.10
N LEU A 158 -5.28 0.06 12.62
CA LEU A 158 -5.78 -0.51 11.39
C LEU A 158 -5.95 0.58 10.33
N LEU A 159 -5.25 0.45 9.21
CA LEU A 159 -5.44 1.24 8.01
C LEU A 159 -6.31 0.45 7.03
N ALA A 160 -7.56 0.87 6.86
CA ALA A 160 -8.47 0.30 5.87
C ALA A 160 -8.40 1.12 4.58
N ALA A 161 -7.89 0.54 3.48
CA ALA A 161 -7.70 1.23 2.22
C ALA A 161 -7.68 0.25 1.02
N THR A 162 -7.51 0.77 -0.19
CA THR A 162 -7.26 -0.03 -1.40
C THR A 162 -5.81 -0.55 -1.43
N SER A 163 -5.55 -1.61 -2.19
CA SER A 163 -4.22 -2.26 -2.20
C SER A 163 -3.08 -1.31 -2.60
N ASP A 164 -3.32 -0.41 -3.55
CA ASP A 164 -2.34 0.61 -3.97
C ASP A 164 -1.94 1.55 -2.82
N ILE A 165 -2.92 2.04 -2.06
CA ILE A 165 -2.67 2.89 -0.87
C ILE A 165 -1.93 2.09 0.21
N LEU A 166 -2.28 0.81 0.41
CA LEU A 166 -1.63 -0.04 1.40
C LEU A 166 -0.17 -0.35 1.04
N LEU A 167 0.12 -0.61 -0.24
CA LEU A 167 1.49 -0.83 -0.71
C LEU A 167 2.35 0.43 -0.54
N ASP A 168 1.78 1.60 -0.83
CA ASP A 168 2.44 2.87 -0.60
C ASP A 168 2.69 3.12 0.90
N ALA A 169 1.70 2.88 1.77
CA ALA A 169 1.86 2.96 3.22
C ALA A 169 2.90 1.96 3.76
N LEU A 170 2.96 0.74 3.19
CA LEU A 170 3.93 -0.28 3.55
C LEU A 170 5.36 0.15 3.14
N SER A 171 5.52 0.73 1.94
CA SER A 171 6.80 1.26 1.46
C SER A 171 7.33 2.41 2.33
N ARG A 172 6.41 3.21 2.90
CA ARG A 172 6.73 4.33 3.79
C ARG A 172 6.85 3.98 5.27
N ASN A 173 6.82 2.69 5.63
CA ASN A 173 6.83 2.24 7.04
C ASN A 173 5.67 2.76 7.90
N GLU A 174 4.53 3.12 7.29
CA GLU A 174 3.33 3.54 8.03
C GLU A 174 2.58 2.35 8.62
N ILE A 175 2.73 1.17 7.99
CA ILE A 175 2.20 -0.11 8.44
C ILE A 175 3.29 -1.18 8.41
N SER A 176 3.17 -2.17 9.29
CA SER A 176 4.12 -3.27 9.43
C SER A 176 3.90 -4.39 8.42
N LEU A 177 2.64 -4.62 8.06
CA LEU A 177 2.20 -5.57 7.05
C LEU A 177 0.88 -5.11 6.44
N ALA A 178 0.56 -5.63 5.27
CA ALA A 178 -0.73 -5.40 4.63
C ALA A 178 -1.43 -6.73 4.30
N ILE A 179 -2.77 -6.75 4.38
CA ILE A 179 -3.60 -7.81 3.83
C ILE A 179 -4.27 -7.25 2.58
N GLY A 180 -3.80 -7.69 1.42
CA GLY A 180 -4.17 -7.07 0.15
C GLY A 180 -3.72 -7.89 -1.06
N ARG A 181 -3.54 -7.21 -2.19
CA ARG A 181 -3.08 -7.78 -3.46
C ARG A 181 -2.00 -6.91 -4.06
N PHE A 182 -1.14 -7.49 -4.88
CA PHE A 182 -0.34 -6.71 -5.80
C PHE A 182 -1.25 -6.02 -6.82
N THR A 183 -0.92 -4.80 -7.17
CA THR A 183 -1.66 -3.99 -8.13
C THR A 183 -1.02 -4.05 -9.51
N GLN A 184 0.27 -4.34 -9.56
CA GLN A 184 1.10 -4.48 -10.76
C GLN A 184 2.21 -5.51 -10.52
N PRO A 185 2.78 -6.11 -11.57
CA PRO A 185 3.85 -7.12 -11.43
C PRO A 185 5.10 -6.60 -10.73
N GLU A 186 5.41 -5.31 -10.87
CA GLU A 186 6.58 -4.64 -10.30
C GLU A 186 6.54 -4.59 -8.77
N ASP A 187 5.37 -4.72 -8.16
CA ASP A 187 5.23 -4.76 -6.69
C ASP A 187 6.07 -5.91 -6.09
N ALA A 188 6.26 -7.01 -6.82
CA ALA A 188 7.10 -8.14 -6.42
C ALA A 188 8.61 -7.80 -6.30
N LEU A 189 9.03 -6.64 -6.78
CA LEU A 189 10.42 -6.17 -6.59
C LEU A 189 10.66 -5.64 -5.18
N ALA A 190 9.64 -5.01 -4.57
CA ALA A 190 9.71 -4.35 -3.28
C ALA A 190 9.05 -5.15 -2.14
N PHE A 191 8.13 -6.06 -2.46
CA PHE A 191 7.31 -6.77 -1.47
C PHE A 191 7.30 -8.28 -1.72
N ASP A 192 7.08 -9.02 -0.63
CA ASP A 192 6.72 -10.43 -0.65
C ASP A 192 5.23 -10.56 -0.36
N ILE A 193 4.57 -11.53 -1.02
CA ILE A 193 3.16 -11.85 -0.77
C ILE A 193 3.02 -13.33 -0.41
N GLU A 194 2.44 -13.59 0.76
CA GLU A 194 2.06 -14.93 1.19
C GLU A 194 0.56 -15.12 0.93
N PRO A 195 0.17 -16.09 0.08
CA PRO A 195 -1.22 -16.31 -0.26
C PRO A 195 -2.08 -16.66 0.95
N LEU A 196 -3.26 -16.02 1.09
CA LEU A 196 -4.27 -16.33 2.12
C LEU A 196 -5.52 -16.93 1.52
N ALA A 197 -6.16 -16.26 0.56
CA ALA A 197 -7.47 -16.65 0.06
C ALA A 197 -7.71 -16.17 -1.38
N ARG A 198 -8.64 -16.82 -2.05
CA ARG A 198 -9.29 -16.30 -3.26
C ARG A 198 -10.60 -15.64 -2.88
N GLU A 199 -10.92 -14.54 -3.52
CA GLU A 199 -12.13 -13.78 -3.23
C GLU A 199 -13.02 -13.74 -4.47
N GLU A 200 -14.29 -14.12 -4.26
CA GLU A 200 -15.33 -14.03 -5.27
C GLU A 200 -15.97 -12.64 -5.23
N LEU A 201 -16.15 -12.04 -6.39
CA LEU A 201 -16.86 -10.77 -6.56
C LEU A 201 -18.29 -11.01 -7.00
N TRP A 202 -19.20 -10.24 -6.44
CA TRP A 202 -20.59 -10.21 -6.86
C TRP A 202 -20.96 -8.81 -7.36
N ILE A 203 -21.63 -8.75 -8.52
CA ILE A 203 -22.40 -7.59 -8.90
C ILE A 203 -23.74 -7.71 -8.22
N PHE A 204 -24.21 -6.61 -7.65
CA PHE A 204 -25.42 -6.61 -6.84
C PHE A 204 -26.23 -5.31 -6.98
N ALA A 205 -27.49 -5.39 -6.65
CA ALA A 205 -28.44 -4.31 -6.59
C ALA A 205 -29.30 -4.43 -5.33
N ALA A 206 -30.19 -3.48 -5.08
CA ALA A 206 -31.25 -3.63 -4.07
C ALA A 206 -32.17 -4.83 -4.41
N ALA A 207 -32.78 -5.42 -3.41
CA ALA A 207 -33.62 -6.62 -3.60
C ALA A 207 -34.86 -6.38 -4.49
N ASP A 208 -35.35 -5.14 -4.51
CA ASP A 208 -36.50 -4.69 -5.32
C ASP A 208 -36.09 -4.12 -6.70
N HIS A 209 -34.80 -4.17 -7.05
CA HIS A 209 -34.32 -3.67 -8.35
C HIS A 209 -34.93 -4.46 -9.51
N PRO A 210 -35.26 -3.80 -10.65
CA PRO A 210 -35.92 -4.47 -11.81
C PRO A 210 -35.15 -5.65 -12.40
N LEU A 211 -33.86 -5.75 -12.17
CA LEU A 211 -33.01 -6.87 -12.60
C LEU A 211 -32.87 -7.96 -11.53
N ALA A 212 -33.40 -7.76 -10.31
CA ALA A 212 -33.37 -8.77 -9.27
C ALA A 212 -34.18 -10.02 -9.69
N GLY A 213 -33.68 -11.21 -9.36
CA GLY A 213 -34.34 -12.47 -9.69
C GLY A 213 -34.26 -12.91 -11.16
N ARG A 214 -33.63 -12.15 -12.05
CA ARG A 214 -33.39 -12.59 -13.44
C ARG A 214 -32.36 -13.72 -13.49
N ALA A 215 -32.54 -14.65 -14.44
CA ALA A 215 -31.62 -15.76 -14.63
C ALA A 215 -30.25 -15.35 -15.25
N ALA A 216 -30.25 -14.28 -16.03
CA ALA A 216 -29.04 -13.69 -16.63
C ALA A 216 -29.21 -12.20 -16.90
N VAL A 217 -28.15 -11.45 -16.79
CA VAL A 217 -28.09 -10.01 -17.10
C VAL A 217 -26.86 -9.77 -17.96
N SER A 218 -27.02 -9.08 -19.10
CA SER A 218 -25.91 -8.79 -20.01
C SER A 218 -25.08 -7.58 -19.50
N LEU A 219 -23.79 -7.53 -19.86
CA LEU A 219 -22.94 -6.38 -19.60
C LEU A 219 -23.43 -5.10 -20.31
N VAL A 220 -24.06 -5.24 -21.47
CA VAL A 220 -24.63 -4.10 -22.22
C VAL A 220 -25.82 -3.48 -21.46
N GLU A 221 -26.67 -4.30 -20.83
CA GLU A 221 -27.74 -3.81 -19.95
C GLU A 221 -27.16 -3.13 -18.72
N MET A 222 -26.14 -3.76 -18.10
CA MET A 222 -25.47 -3.22 -16.92
C MET A 222 -24.80 -1.86 -17.19
N ALA A 223 -24.25 -1.66 -18.38
CA ALA A 223 -23.55 -0.41 -18.75
C ALA A 223 -24.49 0.81 -18.83
N ARG A 224 -25.80 0.59 -18.94
CA ARG A 224 -26.83 1.66 -18.97
C ARG A 224 -27.31 2.09 -17.58
N LEU A 225 -26.98 1.34 -16.56
CA LEU A 225 -27.40 1.60 -15.19
C LEU A 225 -26.48 2.60 -14.50
N PRO A 226 -26.93 3.25 -13.43
CA PRO A 226 -26.07 4.03 -12.55
C PRO A 226 -25.20 3.09 -11.70
N TRP A 227 -23.91 3.36 -11.63
CA TRP A 227 -22.93 2.53 -10.93
C TRP A 227 -22.31 3.23 -9.72
N VAL A 228 -22.03 2.46 -8.69
CA VAL A 228 -21.06 2.84 -7.66
C VAL A 228 -19.78 2.05 -7.92
N LEU A 229 -18.68 2.77 -8.13
CA LEU A 229 -17.39 2.21 -8.51
C LEU A 229 -16.30 2.67 -7.54
N GLN A 230 -15.25 1.89 -7.43
CA GLN A 230 -14.01 2.33 -6.80
C GLN A 230 -13.18 3.22 -7.74
N PRO A 231 -12.20 3.99 -7.21
CA PRO A 231 -11.26 4.75 -8.04
C PRO A 231 -10.54 3.86 -9.06
N LYS A 232 -10.07 4.47 -10.15
CA LYS A 232 -9.40 3.76 -11.27
C LYS A 232 -8.14 3.00 -10.88
N SER A 233 -7.47 3.38 -9.80
CA SER A 233 -6.30 2.69 -9.24
C SER A 233 -6.65 1.34 -8.60
N SER A 234 -7.90 1.12 -8.21
CA SER A 234 -8.33 -0.12 -7.56
C SER A 234 -8.31 -1.32 -8.53
N PRO A 235 -7.75 -2.47 -8.11
CA PRO A 235 -7.77 -3.71 -8.92
C PRO A 235 -9.18 -4.17 -9.31
N MET A 236 -10.17 -3.96 -8.44
CA MET A 236 -11.57 -4.28 -8.73
C MET A 236 -12.14 -3.40 -9.83
N ARG A 237 -11.84 -2.09 -9.81
CA ARG A 237 -12.25 -1.18 -10.87
C ARG A 237 -11.57 -1.53 -12.20
N GLN A 238 -10.29 -1.84 -12.19
CA GLN A 238 -9.54 -2.25 -13.38
C GLN A 238 -10.10 -3.54 -14.00
N LEU A 239 -10.53 -4.50 -13.18
CA LEU A 239 -11.20 -5.71 -13.67
C LEU A 239 -12.51 -5.37 -14.39
N ILE A 240 -13.35 -4.53 -13.80
CA ILE A 240 -14.62 -4.09 -14.40
C ILE A 240 -14.36 -3.37 -15.72
N ASP A 241 -13.49 -2.37 -15.73
CA ASP A 241 -13.19 -1.56 -16.91
C ASP A 241 -12.62 -2.43 -18.06
N ARG A 242 -11.73 -3.39 -17.76
CA ARG A 242 -11.18 -4.33 -18.73
C ARG A 242 -12.28 -5.22 -19.32
N THR A 243 -13.14 -5.78 -18.48
CA THR A 243 -14.22 -6.66 -18.92
C THR A 243 -15.23 -5.93 -19.81
N LEU A 244 -15.53 -4.67 -19.50
CA LEU A 244 -16.37 -3.84 -20.34
C LEU A 244 -15.70 -3.54 -21.69
N ALA A 245 -14.41 -3.20 -21.68
CA ALA A 245 -13.66 -2.92 -22.92
C ALA A 245 -13.59 -4.15 -23.84
N GLU A 246 -13.45 -5.37 -23.30
CA GLU A 246 -13.49 -6.62 -24.06
C GLU A 246 -14.85 -6.85 -24.77
N GLN A 247 -15.92 -6.24 -24.26
CA GLN A 247 -17.26 -6.24 -24.89
C GLN A 247 -17.53 -4.98 -25.73
N GLY A 248 -16.52 -4.17 -26.00
CA GLY A 248 -16.65 -2.94 -26.78
C GLY A 248 -17.36 -1.78 -26.05
N ILE A 249 -17.51 -1.87 -24.73
CA ILE A 249 -18.12 -0.82 -23.90
C ILE A 249 -17.01 0.08 -23.38
N ALA A 250 -17.00 1.36 -23.84
CA ALA A 250 -15.88 2.27 -23.57
C ALA A 250 -15.82 2.77 -22.12
N SER A 251 -16.98 3.05 -21.50
CA SER A 251 -17.04 3.58 -20.13
C SER A 251 -18.43 3.42 -19.50
N LEU A 252 -18.47 3.53 -18.17
CA LEU A 252 -19.69 3.68 -17.39
C LEU A 252 -19.84 5.17 -17.05
N ASP A 253 -20.64 5.91 -17.82
CA ASP A 253 -20.72 7.36 -17.69
C ASP A 253 -21.55 7.81 -16.49
N ASN A 254 -22.63 7.07 -16.17
CA ASN A 254 -23.46 7.33 -15.00
C ASN A 254 -22.90 6.60 -13.78
N ARG A 255 -22.00 7.28 -13.03
CA ARG A 255 -21.34 6.66 -11.89
C ARG A 255 -21.07 7.60 -10.73
N VAL A 256 -21.02 7.03 -9.56
CA VAL A 256 -20.45 7.61 -8.33
C VAL A 256 -19.15 6.87 -8.02
N GLU A 257 -18.08 7.60 -7.72
CA GLU A 257 -16.79 7.00 -7.34
C GLU A 257 -16.54 7.16 -5.83
N THR A 258 -16.32 6.04 -5.12
CA THR A 258 -16.03 6.03 -3.69
C THR A 258 -15.24 4.79 -3.27
N THR A 259 -14.43 4.91 -2.22
CA THR A 259 -13.78 3.78 -1.53
C THR A 259 -14.60 3.27 -0.36
N SER A 260 -15.65 3.98 0.05
CA SER A 260 -16.48 3.64 1.20
C SER A 260 -17.49 2.54 0.84
N ILE A 261 -17.31 1.35 1.42
CA ILE A 261 -18.29 0.26 1.31
C ILE A 261 -19.64 0.69 1.89
N PHE A 262 -19.63 1.39 3.01
CA PHE A 262 -20.85 1.85 3.64
C PHE A 262 -21.64 2.77 2.71
N ALA A 263 -20.98 3.75 2.09
CA ALA A 263 -21.63 4.60 1.08
C ALA A 263 -22.12 3.78 -0.12
N THR A 264 -21.34 2.80 -0.59
CA THR A 264 -21.74 1.92 -1.71
C THR A 264 -23.02 1.16 -1.39
N LEU A 265 -23.12 0.52 -0.22
CA LEU A 265 -24.31 -0.24 0.18
C LEU A 265 -25.56 0.65 0.27
N HIS A 266 -25.41 1.87 0.83
CA HIS A 266 -26.53 2.82 0.92
C HIS A 266 -26.94 3.37 -0.45
N LEU A 267 -26.01 3.74 -1.32
CA LEU A 267 -26.33 4.21 -2.68
C LEU A 267 -27.04 3.14 -3.51
N VAL A 268 -26.62 1.89 -3.38
CA VAL A 268 -27.30 0.76 -4.05
C VAL A 268 -28.74 0.64 -3.52
N ARG A 269 -28.94 0.70 -2.21
CA ARG A 269 -30.26 0.54 -1.60
C ARG A 269 -31.19 1.71 -1.84
N GLU A 270 -30.70 2.95 -1.72
CA GLU A 270 -31.56 4.15 -1.71
C GLU A 270 -31.68 4.80 -3.10
N ALA A 271 -30.67 4.64 -3.97
CA ALA A 271 -30.61 5.33 -5.26
C ALA A 271 -30.78 4.39 -6.47
N GLY A 272 -31.09 3.12 -6.25
CA GLY A 272 -31.28 2.14 -7.33
C GLY A 272 -30.03 1.93 -8.18
N MET A 273 -28.85 2.18 -7.61
CA MET A 273 -27.56 1.98 -8.29
C MET A 273 -27.15 0.51 -8.23
N VAL A 274 -26.20 0.13 -9.08
CA VAL A 274 -25.56 -1.19 -9.03
C VAL A 274 -24.10 -1.03 -8.65
N ALA A 275 -23.54 -2.08 -8.03
CA ALA A 275 -22.14 -2.08 -7.64
C ALA A 275 -21.55 -3.49 -7.71
N CYS A 276 -20.22 -3.55 -7.62
CA CYS A 276 -19.48 -4.80 -7.49
C CYS A 276 -18.72 -4.77 -6.16
N LEU A 277 -18.92 -5.79 -5.34
CA LEU A 277 -18.20 -5.96 -4.07
C LEU A 277 -17.87 -7.44 -3.84
N PRO A 278 -16.92 -7.71 -2.93
CA PRO A 278 -16.65 -9.06 -2.45
C PRO A 278 -17.88 -9.76 -1.88
N LYS A 279 -18.01 -11.05 -2.20
CA LYS A 279 -19.04 -11.92 -1.64
C LYS A 279 -19.08 -11.86 -0.12
N SER A 280 -17.91 -11.85 0.52
CA SER A 280 -17.77 -11.79 1.98
C SER A 280 -18.52 -10.61 2.63
N ILE A 281 -18.63 -9.48 1.91
CA ILE A 281 -19.35 -8.28 2.36
C ILE A 281 -20.84 -8.42 2.13
N LEU A 282 -21.24 -9.12 1.07
CA LEU A 282 -22.62 -9.12 0.58
C LEU A 282 -23.47 -10.29 1.08
N VAL A 283 -22.84 -11.38 1.52
CA VAL A 283 -23.54 -12.64 1.83
C VAL A 283 -24.66 -12.44 2.86
N GLU A 284 -24.43 -11.66 3.90
CA GLU A 284 -25.42 -11.37 4.93
C GLU A 284 -26.60 -10.56 4.38
N GLY A 285 -26.29 -9.50 3.62
CA GLY A 285 -27.31 -8.65 3.01
C GLY A 285 -28.13 -9.34 1.94
N VAL A 286 -27.54 -10.27 1.20
CA VAL A 286 -28.26 -11.11 0.23
C VAL A 286 -29.13 -12.16 0.95
N THR A 287 -28.61 -12.79 1.99
CA THR A 287 -29.37 -13.79 2.79
C THR A 287 -30.55 -13.14 3.53
N SER A 288 -30.38 -11.93 4.02
CA SER A 288 -31.47 -11.18 4.68
C SER A 288 -32.48 -10.56 3.69
N GLY A 289 -32.26 -10.64 2.38
CA GLY A 289 -33.13 -10.07 1.37
C GLY A 289 -33.03 -8.55 1.23
N THR A 290 -31.95 -7.94 1.71
CA THR A 290 -31.68 -6.50 1.51
C THR A 290 -31.12 -6.23 0.11
N PHE A 291 -30.29 -7.14 -0.39
CA PHE A 291 -29.66 -7.06 -1.71
C PHE A 291 -29.94 -8.29 -2.54
N SER A 292 -29.82 -8.17 -3.85
CA SER A 292 -29.89 -9.25 -4.83
C SER A 292 -28.59 -9.31 -5.61
N ARG A 293 -28.00 -10.50 -5.70
CA ARG A 293 -26.90 -10.77 -6.64
C ARG A 293 -27.45 -10.73 -8.06
N LEU A 294 -26.79 -10.00 -8.95
CA LEU A 294 -27.10 -9.98 -10.36
C LEU A 294 -26.21 -10.98 -11.11
N PRO A 295 -26.80 -11.94 -11.85
CA PRO A 295 -26.04 -12.98 -12.56
C PRO A 295 -25.47 -12.44 -13.87
N VAL A 296 -24.38 -11.70 -13.78
CA VAL A 296 -23.66 -11.10 -14.91
C VAL A 296 -22.48 -11.99 -15.27
N ALA A 297 -22.33 -12.33 -16.56
CA ALA A 297 -21.20 -13.10 -17.06
C ALA A 297 -19.95 -12.21 -17.15
N MET A 298 -19.15 -12.16 -16.10
CA MET A 298 -17.85 -11.49 -16.08
C MET A 298 -16.89 -12.26 -15.16
N PRO A 299 -15.56 -12.08 -15.33
CA PRO A 299 -14.61 -12.62 -14.37
C PRO A 299 -14.97 -12.16 -12.96
N ASN A 300 -15.15 -13.09 -12.05
CA ASN A 300 -15.61 -12.81 -10.70
C ASN A 300 -14.52 -13.01 -9.64
N GLN A 301 -13.27 -13.18 -10.06
CA GLN A 301 -12.13 -13.37 -9.16
C GLN A 301 -11.08 -12.30 -9.41
N LEU A 302 -10.72 -11.61 -8.35
CA LEU A 302 -9.49 -10.83 -8.30
C LEU A 302 -8.29 -11.76 -8.06
N GLY A 303 -7.10 -11.27 -8.34
CA GLY A 303 -5.85 -11.96 -7.98
C GLY A 303 -5.82 -12.39 -6.51
N MET A 304 -4.85 -13.23 -6.18
CA MET A 304 -4.68 -13.80 -4.84
C MET A 304 -4.65 -12.71 -3.76
N LEU A 305 -5.49 -12.85 -2.75
CA LEU A 305 -5.40 -12.10 -1.51
C LEU A 305 -4.29 -12.73 -0.65
N GLY A 306 -3.41 -11.90 -0.10
CA GLY A 306 -2.31 -12.41 0.71
C GLY A 306 -1.86 -11.43 1.79
N ILE A 307 -0.97 -11.93 2.64
CA ILE A 307 -0.19 -11.12 3.57
C ILE A 307 0.99 -10.54 2.80
N ILE A 308 1.12 -9.23 2.80
CA ILE A 308 2.17 -8.51 2.09
C ILE A 308 3.12 -7.91 3.12
N THR A 309 4.41 -8.17 2.93
CA THR A 309 5.50 -7.64 3.76
C THR A 309 6.58 -7.01 2.87
N ARG A 310 7.43 -6.16 3.43
CA ARG A 310 8.57 -5.61 2.70
C ARG A 310 9.59 -6.71 2.42
N LYS A 311 10.09 -6.74 1.21
CA LYS A 311 11.04 -7.76 0.74
C LYS A 311 12.37 -7.64 1.47
N GLY A 312 12.88 -8.79 1.95
CA GLY A 312 14.18 -8.85 2.64
C GLY A 312 14.18 -8.29 4.06
N GLU A 313 13.04 -7.85 4.59
CA GLU A 313 12.92 -7.41 5.99
C GLU A 313 12.34 -8.53 6.86
N THR A 314 12.91 -8.67 8.06
CA THR A 314 12.34 -9.55 9.10
C THR A 314 11.18 -8.82 9.79
N PRO A 315 9.96 -9.36 9.79
CA PRO A 315 8.85 -8.77 10.52
C PRO A 315 9.18 -8.60 12.01
N SER A 316 8.69 -7.53 12.63
CA SER A 316 8.77 -7.35 14.06
C SER A 316 8.07 -8.50 14.80
N ALA A 317 8.41 -8.75 16.05
CA ALA A 317 7.79 -9.83 16.84
C ALA A 317 6.25 -9.75 16.86
N ASN A 318 5.69 -8.54 16.97
CA ASN A 318 4.25 -8.32 16.93
C ASN A 318 3.63 -8.62 15.54
N ALA A 319 4.34 -8.27 14.47
CA ALA A 319 3.91 -8.57 13.11
C ALA A 319 4.00 -10.08 12.83
N ALA A 320 5.06 -10.75 13.28
CA ALA A 320 5.22 -12.19 13.14
C ALA A 320 4.11 -12.95 13.86
N ASP A 321 3.79 -12.58 15.11
CA ASP A 321 2.68 -13.19 15.85
C ASP A 321 1.33 -13.01 15.14
N PHE A 322 1.09 -11.83 14.56
CA PHE A 322 -0.15 -11.59 13.82
C PHE A 322 -0.21 -12.40 12.51
N ILE A 323 0.92 -12.53 11.81
CA ILE A 323 1.04 -13.39 10.62
C ILE A 323 0.73 -14.86 10.99
N ASP A 324 1.25 -15.34 12.11
CA ASP A 324 0.98 -16.72 12.58
C ASP A 324 -0.49 -16.93 12.94
N VAL A 325 -1.15 -15.93 13.51
CA VAL A 325 -2.60 -15.96 13.75
C VAL A 325 -3.36 -16.03 12.42
N LEU A 326 -3.03 -15.22 11.43
CA LEU A 326 -3.66 -15.25 10.11
C LEU A 326 -3.48 -16.61 9.41
N ARG A 327 -2.29 -17.19 9.47
CA ARG A 327 -1.98 -18.53 8.93
C ARG A 327 -2.81 -19.63 9.59
N SER A 328 -3.03 -19.53 10.89
CA SER A 328 -3.83 -20.52 11.62
C SER A 328 -5.30 -20.50 11.19
N MET A 329 -5.83 -19.33 10.87
CA MET A 329 -7.22 -19.14 10.45
C MET A 329 -7.50 -19.65 9.03
N ASP A 330 -6.54 -19.49 8.11
CA ASP A 330 -6.66 -19.98 6.74
C ASP A 330 -6.80 -21.50 6.70
N ARG A 331 -6.04 -22.22 7.51
CA ARG A 331 -6.14 -23.67 7.65
C ARG A 331 -7.50 -24.16 8.15
N VAL A 332 -8.17 -23.38 9.01
CA VAL A 332 -9.50 -23.71 9.53
C VAL A 332 -10.58 -23.46 8.47
N ALA A 333 -10.44 -22.42 7.66
CA ALA A 333 -11.39 -22.12 6.58
C ALA A 333 -11.35 -23.16 5.46
N ILE A 334 -10.17 -23.67 5.10
CA ILE A 334 -10.01 -24.75 4.11
C ILE A 334 -10.66 -26.05 4.62
N ASN A 335 -10.44 -26.41 5.88
CA ASN A 335 -11.01 -27.64 6.47
C ASN A 335 -12.53 -27.55 6.66
N ALA A 336 -13.11 -26.35 6.87
CA ALA A 336 -14.55 -26.16 6.99
C ALA A 336 -15.29 -26.17 5.64
N GLY A 337 -14.59 -25.82 4.55
CA GLY A 337 -15.12 -25.85 3.17
C GLY A 337 -15.25 -27.26 2.59
N GLU A 338 -14.43 -28.21 3.04
CA GLU A 338 -14.46 -29.60 2.57
C GLU A 338 -15.54 -30.49 3.26
N THR A 339 -16.09 -30.04 4.39
CA THR A 339 -17.11 -30.78 5.13
C THR A 339 -18.57 -30.44 4.75
N GLY A 340 -18.76 -29.49 3.83
CA GLY A 340 -20.11 -28.99 3.43
C GLY A 340 -20.71 -29.65 2.18
N THR A 341 -20.08 -30.68 1.61
CA THR A 341 -20.61 -31.38 0.42
C THR A 341 -20.80 -32.89 0.74
N ARG A 342 -21.85 -33.19 1.48
CA ARG A 342 -22.48 -34.50 1.50
C ARG A 342 -23.98 -34.31 1.54
#